data_2c67af1716d5565eb9c22346d17aa60d
#
_entry.id   2c67af1716d5565eb9c22346d17aa60d
#
_cell.length_a   1.000
_cell.length_b   1.000
_cell.length_c   1.000
_cell.angle_alpha   90.00
_cell.angle_beta   90.00
_cell.angle_gamma   90.00
#
_symmetry.space_group_name_H-M   'P 1'
#
loop_
_entity.id
_entity.type
_entity.pdbx_description
1 polymer ?
#
loop_
_entity_poly.entity_id
_entity_poly.type
_entity_poly.pdbx_seq_one_letter_code
_entity_poly.pdbx_strand_id
1 'polypeptide(L)'
;MTTTTPKLIQSVQRAIDILNCFNNSNPEISINEISAKTKLNVNTARGLINTMVANNLLLLDHNTNHYRLGSFFLSKAGIIQSQIRSYIILCKPLMNALAEKYHITASLQIVNQDEIVTIYCAYPVSTSYYITLSEYTPLPEYVTSSGKLLLAHVLLPARPDYLDDIEFKPYTPYTLKNKQELQQQLDEITIKGYSLEKEEFNLDVGSIAVPIFDLNKDLIGTVSVTVFASAMPRLEKNLVHDLKQISKQVGSLIGMPK
;
A
#
# COMPACT_ATOMS: atom_id res chain seq x y z
N MET A 1 13.17 -12.86 24.52
CA MET A 1 12.40 -14.07 24.14
C MET A 1 12.80 -14.39 22.72
N THR A 2 13.39 -15.55 22.47
CA THR A 2 13.78 -15.99 21.11
C THR A 2 12.51 -16.24 20.31
N THR A 3 12.19 -15.33 19.40
CA THR A 3 11.11 -15.50 18.44
C THR A 3 11.52 -16.61 17.46
N THR A 4 11.10 -17.85 17.73
CA THR A 4 11.21 -18.94 16.76
C THR A 4 10.33 -18.59 15.58
N THR A 5 10.92 -18.26 14.42
CA THR A 5 10.20 -18.09 13.16
C THR A 5 9.33 -19.33 12.92
N PRO A 6 8.02 -19.18 12.72
CA PRO A 6 7.14 -20.35 12.55
C PRO A 6 7.57 -21.15 11.31
N LYS A 7 7.60 -22.49 11.44
CA LYS A 7 7.95 -23.38 10.33
C LYS A 7 6.83 -23.34 9.28
N LEU A 8 7.08 -22.70 8.16
CA LEU A 8 6.11 -22.58 7.07
C LEU A 8 5.88 -23.94 6.38
N ILE A 9 4.63 -24.18 5.97
CA ILE A 9 4.25 -25.35 5.15
C ILE A 9 4.61 -25.03 3.69
N GLN A 10 5.60 -25.75 3.16
CA GLN A 10 6.21 -25.47 1.86
C GLN A 10 5.19 -25.48 0.69
N SER A 11 4.20 -26.36 0.69
CA SER A 11 3.18 -26.40 -0.37
C SER A 11 2.29 -25.14 -0.37
N VAL A 12 1.96 -24.61 0.82
CA VAL A 12 1.19 -23.36 0.97
C VAL A 12 2.02 -22.19 0.48
N GLN A 13 3.30 -22.11 0.91
CA GLN A 13 4.19 -21.04 0.46
C GLN A 13 4.33 -21.04 -1.07
N ARG A 14 4.56 -22.21 -1.68
CA ARG A 14 4.65 -22.33 -3.15
C ARG A 14 3.38 -21.90 -3.88
N ALA A 15 2.20 -22.19 -3.30
CA ALA A 15 0.95 -21.70 -3.86
C ALA A 15 0.84 -20.17 -3.80
N ILE A 16 1.27 -19.55 -2.71
CA ILE A 16 1.37 -18.09 -2.57
C ILE A 16 2.37 -17.51 -3.58
N ASP A 17 3.54 -18.14 -3.73
CA ASP A 17 4.54 -17.70 -4.70
C ASP A 17 4.00 -17.73 -6.14
N ILE A 18 3.16 -18.72 -6.48
CA ILE A 18 2.45 -18.78 -7.77
C ILE A 18 1.48 -17.62 -7.91
N LEU A 19 0.68 -17.29 -6.88
CA LEU A 19 -0.25 -16.16 -6.91
C LEU A 19 0.48 -14.84 -7.10
N ASN A 20 1.64 -14.66 -6.47
CA ASN A 20 2.48 -13.46 -6.59
C ASN A 20 3.11 -13.28 -7.97
N CYS A 21 3.02 -14.28 -8.87
CA CYS A 21 3.44 -14.12 -10.26
C CYS A 21 2.48 -13.21 -11.07
N PHE A 22 1.24 -13.05 -10.63
CA PHE A 22 0.21 -12.26 -11.29
C PHE A 22 0.20 -10.82 -10.76
N ASN A 23 0.18 -9.87 -11.66
CA ASN A 23 0.05 -8.43 -11.36
C ASN A 23 -0.55 -7.68 -12.56
N ASN A 24 -0.75 -6.38 -12.42
CA ASN A 24 -1.34 -5.54 -13.49
C ASN A 24 -0.56 -5.58 -14.82
N SER A 25 0.76 -5.77 -14.78
CA SER A 25 1.61 -5.89 -15.97
C SER A 25 1.61 -7.30 -16.56
N ASN A 26 1.27 -8.31 -15.77
CA ASN A 26 1.24 -9.72 -16.13
C ASN A 26 -0.04 -10.37 -15.58
N PRO A 27 -1.23 -9.99 -16.11
CA PRO A 27 -2.51 -10.51 -15.61
C PRO A 27 -2.77 -11.95 -16.06
N GLU A 28 -2.11 -12.40 -17.11
CA GLU A 28 -2.18 -13.77 -17.67
C GLU A 28 -0.77 -14.29 -17.95
N ILE A 29 -0.45 -15.48 -17.47
CA ILE A 29 0.86 -16.09 -17.62
C ILE A 29 0.79 -17.59 -17.87
N SER A 30 1.75 -18.14 -18.60
CA SER A 30 1.88 -19.57 -18.88
C SER A 30 2.52 -20.35 -17.73
N ILE A 31 2.35 -21.68 -17.73
CA ILE A 31 3.01 -22.55 -16.74
C ILE A 31 4.54 -22.44 -16.77
N ASN A 32 5.12 -22.20 -17.95
CA ASN A 32 6.58 -22.06 -18.10
C ASN A 32 7.08 -20.77 -17.44
N GLU A 33 6.35 -19.68 -17.59
CA GLU A 33 6.67 -18.40 -16.92
C GLU A 33 6.51 -18.52 -15.41
N ILE A 34 5.44 -19.18 -14.92
CA ILE A 34 5.26 -19.48 -13.50
C ILE A 34 6.47 -20.29 -12.97
N SER A 35 6.84 -21.37 -13.69
CA SER A 35 7.97 -22.22 -13.33
C SER A 35 9.28 -21.42 -13.24
N ALA A 36 9.53 -20.54 -14.21
CA ALA A 36 10.72 -19.69 -14.24
C ALA A 36 10.75 -18.69 -13.06
N LYS A 37 9.63 -17.99 -12.82
CA LYS A 37 9.53 -16.97 -11.74
C LYS A 37 9.62 -17.59 -10.35
N THR A 38 8.98 -18.75 -10.13
CA THR A 38 8.94 -19.43 -8.82
C THR A 38 10.12 -20.38 -8.59
N LYS A 39 10.95 -20.63 -9.61
CA LYS A 39 12.03 -21.65 -9.61
C LYS A 39 11.52 -23.06 -9.28
N LEU A 40 10.24 -23.35 -9.48
CA LEU A 40 9.66 -24.68 -9.36
C LEU A 40 9.84 -25.44 -10.67
N ASN A 41 10.08 -26.76 -10.59
CA ASN A 41 9.97 -27.56 -11.80
C ASN A 41 8.50 -27.61 -12.30
N VAL A 42 8.32 -27.74 -13.62
CA VAL A 42 7.02 -27.66 -14.28
C VAL A 42 6.01 -28.69 -13.73
N ASN A 43 6.46 -29.88 -13.33
CA ASN A 43 5.55 -30.90 -12.79
C ASN A 43 5.03 -30.51 -11.39
N THR A 44 5.87 -29.97 -10.54
CA THR A 44 5.46 -29.46 -9.22
C THR A 44 4.52 -28.26 -9.38
N ALA A 45 4.87 -27.31 -10.26
CA ALA A 45 3.99 -26.17 -10.56
C ALA A 45 2.63 -26.64 -11.07
N ARG A 46 2.61 -27.60 -12.00
CA ARG A 46 1.36 -28.17 -12.55
C ARG A 46 0.46 -28.79 -11.47
N GLY A 47 1.03 -29.57 -10.53
CA GLY A 47 0.27 -30.16 -9.43
C GLY A 47 -0.40 -29.12 -8.54
N LEU A 48 0.32 -28.04 -8.19
CA LEU A 48 -0.23 -26.92 -7.42
C LEU A 48 -1.29 -26.16 -8.21
N ILE A 49 -1.01 -25.81 -9.46
CA ILE A 49 -1.92 -25.08 -10.36
C ILE A 49 -3.22 -25.85 -10.56
N ASN A 50 -3.17 -27.18 -10.78
CA ASN A 50 -4.38 -28.00 -10.93
C ASN A 50 -5.28 -27.91 -9.69
N THR A 51 -4.69 -27.92 -8.49
CA THR A 51 -5.43 -27.74 -7.24
C THR A 51 -6.02 -26.33 -7.16
N MET A 52 -5.27 -25.32 -7.57
CA MET A 52 -5.72 -23.92 -7.55
C MET A 52 -6.85 -23.68 -8.57
N VAL A 53 -6.79 -24.30 -9.75
CA VAL A 53 -7.86 -24.24 -10.76
C VAL A 53 -9.12 -24.95 -10.25
N ALA A 54 -8.98 -26.16 -9.68
CA ALA A 54 -10.11 -26.90 -9.12
C ALA A 54 -10.84 -26.13 -8.00
N ASN A 55 -10.16 -25.20 -7.32
CA ASN A 55 -10.73 -24.36 -6.26
C ASN A 55 -11.02 -22.91 -6.70
N ASN A 56 -11.03 -22.63 -7.99
CA ASN A 56 -11.28 -21.30 -8.56
C ASN A 56 -10.30 -20.20 -8.10
N LEU A 57 -9.11 -20.56 -7.59
CA LEU A 57 -8.02 -19.64 -7.32
C LEU A 57 -7.36 -19.17 -8.62
N LEU A 58 -7.28 -20.07 -9.60
CA LEU A 58 -6.83 -19.77 -10.96
C LEU A 58 -7.89 -20.21 -11.97
N LEU A 59 -7.89 -19.60 -13.13
CA LEU A 59 -8.63 -20.02 -14.33
C LEU A 59 -7.63 -20.31 -15.45
N LEU A 60 -7.87 -21.39 -16.21
CA LEU A 60 -7.12 -21.71 -17.42
C LEU A 60 -7.91 -21.22 -18.63
N ASP A 61 -7.29 -20.40 -19.46
CA ASP A 61 -7.77 -20.14 -20.82
C ASP A 61 -7.28 -21.28 -21.74
N HIS A 62 -8.20 -22.09 -22.24
CA HIS A 62 -7.90 -23.24 -23.09
C HIS A 62 -7.43 -22.84 -24.51
N ASN A 63 -7.67 -21.59 -24.94
CA ASN A 63 -7.22 -21.12 -26.26
C ASN A 63 -5.76 -20.71 -26.24
N THR A 64 -5.34 -20.02 -25.15
CA THR A 64 -3.99 -19.50 -25.01
C THR A 64 -3.08 -20.38 -24.16
N ASN A 65 -3.65 -21.33 -23.41
CA ASN A 65 -2.96 -22.08 -22.35
C ASN A 65 -2.32 -21.20 -21.28
N HIS A 66 -2.88 -20.00 -21.04
CA HIS A 66 -2.48 -19.11 -19.95
C HIS A 66 -3.41 -19.23 -18.76
N TYR A 67 -2.87 -18.95 -17.60
CA TYR A 67 -3.60 -18.88 -16.33
C TYR A 67 -3.83 -17.43 -15.94
N ARG A 68 -4.96 -17.17 -15.29
CA ARG A 68 -5.30 -15.88 -14.68
C ARG A 68 -5.91 -16.09 -13.29
N LEU A 69 -6.00 -15.06 -12.48
CA LEU A 69 -6.64 -15.14 -11.18
C LEU A 69 -8.12 -15.51 -11.32
N GLY A 70 -8.58 -16.40 -10.46
CA GLY A 70 -9.94 -16.92 -10.46
C GLY A 70 -10.92 -16.12 -9.63
N SER A 71 -12.21 -16.45 -9.73
CA SER A 71 -13.31 -15.77 -9.04
C SER A 71 -13.33 -15.93 -7.52
N PHE A 72 -12.55 -16.88 -6.97
CA PHE A 72 -12.38 -17.04 -5.53
C PHE A 72 -12.03 -15.70 -4.84
N PHE A 73 -11.14 -14.93 -5.43
CA PHE A 73 -10.68 -13.64 -4.86
C PHE A 73 -11.76 -12.57 -4.86
N LEU A 74 -12.69 -12.56 -5.82
CA LEU A 74 -13.80 -11.60 -5.84
C LEU A 74 -14.70 -11.74 -4.62
N SER A 75 -15.04 -13.01 -4.25
CA SER A 75 -15.87 -13.27 -3.07
C SER A 75 -15.18 -12.87 -1.77
N LYS A 76 -13.88 -13.12 -1.67
CA LYS A 76 -13.08 -12.77 -0.47
C LYS A 76 -12.83 -11.28 -0.37
N ALA A 77 -12.52 -10.62 -1.50
CA ALA A 77 -12.41 -9.17 -1.57
C ALA A 77 -13.71 -8.48 -1.11
N GLY A 78 -14.88 -8.98 -1.53
CA GLY A 78 -16.17 -8.46 -1.07
C GLY A 78 -16.35 -8.49 0.45
N ILE A 79 -15.86 -9.55 1.13
CA ILE A 79 -15.89 -9.63 2.59
C ILE A 79 -14.98 -8.55 3.21
N ILE A 80 -13.75 -8.45 2.72
CA ILE A 80 -12.78 -7.43 3.21
C ILE A 80 -13.33 -6.03 2.96
N GLN A 81 -13.84 -5.76 1.76
CA GLN A 81 -14.44 -4.47 1.42
C GLN A 81 -15.61 -4.10 2.32
N SER A 82 -16.43 -5.08 2.72
CA SER A 82 -17.53 -4.82 3.66
C SER A 82 -17.04 -4.35 5.03
N GLN A 83 -15.89 -4.83 5.49
CA GLN A 83 -15.27 -4.45 6.76
C GLN A 83 -14.72 -3.02 6.73
N ILE A 84 -14.10 -2.62 5.59
CA ILE A 84 -13.50 -1.28 5.43
C ILE A 84 -14.50 -0.23 4.91
N ARG A 85 -15.70 -0.65 4.49
CA ARG A 85 -16.71 0.22 3.87
C ARG A 85 -17.09 1.41 4.75
N SER A 86 -17.21 1.20 6.06
CA SER A 86 -17.55 2.27 7.01
C SER A 86 -16.50 3.38 7.01
N TYR A 87 -15.22 3.02 6.96
CA TYR A 87 -14.12 3.98 6.89
C TYR A 87 -14.20 4.82 5.61
N ILE A 88 -14.43 4.15 4.46
CA ILE A 88 -14.55 4.82 3.17
C ILE A 88 -15.75 5.78 3.18
N ILE A 89 -16.92 5.36 3.65
CA ILE A 89 -18.13 6.22 3.69
C ILE A 89 -17.90 7.48 4.52
N LEU A 90 -17.23 7.36 5.66
CA LEU A 90 -16.93 8.49 6.55
C LEU A 90 -15.90 9.46 5.92
N CYS A 91 -14.86 8.92 5.29
CA CYS A 91 -13.77 9.71 4.76
C CYS A 91 -14.05 10.30 3.38
N LYS A 92 -14.84 9.62 2.55
CA LYS A 92 -15.10 9.99 1.15
C LYS A 92 -15.49 11.46 0.93
N PRO A 93 -16.44 12.08 1.68
CA PRO A 93 -16.78 13.49 1.48
C PRO A 93 -15.60 14.42 1.74
N LEU A 94 -14.81 14.13 2.77
CA LEU A 94 -13.64 14.94 3.17
C LEU A 94 -12.53 14.85 2.14
N MET A 95 -12.25 13.63 1.66
CA MET A 95 -11.22 13.38 0.66
C MET A 95 -11.59 13.99 -0.69
N ASN A 96 -12.86 13.89 -1.10
CA ASN A 96 -13.35 14.51 -2.34
C ASN A 96 -13.25 16.05 -2.26
N ALA A 97 -13.67 16.65 -1.14
CA ALA A 97 -13.54 18.09 -0.95
C ALA A 97 -12.09 18.57 -0.99
N LEU A 98 -11.15 17.79 -0.40
CA LEU A 98 -9.72 18.11 -0.45
C LEU A 98 -9.17 18.01 -1.88
N ALA A 99 -9.53 16.94 -2.62
CA ALA A 99 -9.11 16.73 -3.99
C ALA A 99 -9.56 17.88 -4.91
N GLU A 100 -10.84 18.30 -4.79
CA GLU A 100 -11.38 19.41 -5.55
C GLU A 100 -10.75 20.76 -5.17
N LYS A 101 -10.57 21.03 -3.86
CA LYS A 101 -10.03 22.30 -3.37
C LYS A 101 -8.64 22.62 -3.94
N TYR A 102 -7.80 21.60 -4.11
CA TYR A 102 -6.41 21.76 -4.54
C TYR A 102 -6.13 21.23 -5.95
N HIS A 103 -7.12 20.61 -6.61
CA HIS A 103 -6.99 19.94 -7.90
C HIS A 103 -5.89 18.85 -7.90
N ILE A 104 -5.92 18.01 -6.87
CA ILE A 104 -4.92 16.97 -6.62
C ILE A 104 -5.57 15.63 -6.29
N THR A 105 -4.80 14.55 -6.31
CA THR A 105 -5.27 13.25 -5.82
C THR A 105 -5.14 13.20 -4.30
N ALA A 106 -6.23 12.85 -3.62
CA ALA A 106 -6.23 12.58 -2.19
C ALA A 106 -6.56 11.11 -1.94
N SER A 107 -5.91 10.47 -0.96
CA SER A 107 -6.06 9.04 -0.71
C SER A 107 -6.11 8.70 0.76
N LEU A 108 -6.86 7.63 1.06
CA LEU A 108 -6.99 7.04 2.39
C LEU A 108 -6.31 5.69 2.40
N GLN A 109 -5.42 5.48 3.35
CA GLN A 109 -4.76 4.20 3.58
C GLN A 109 -5.15 3.65 4.96
N ILE A 110 -5.13 2.32 5.09
CA ILE A 110 -5.23 1.61 6.37
C ILE A 110 -3.96 0.82 6.64
N VAL A 111 -3.65 0.67 7.92
CA VAL A 111 -2.63 -0.27 8.39
C VAL A 111 -3.25 -1.66 8.48
N ASN A 112 -2.58 -2.63 7.88
CA ASN A 112 -2.95 -4.04 7.92
C ASN A 112 -1.70 -4.85 8.29
N GLN A 113 -1.55 -5.14 9.58
CA GLN A 113 -0.34 -5.73 10.15
C GLN A 113 0.91 -4.87 9.81
N ASP A 114 1.85 -5.41 9.07
CA ASP A 114 3.12 -4.76 8.71
C ASP A 114 3.06 -4.04 7.34
N GLU A 115 1.85 -3.85 6.80
CA GLU A 115 1.64 -3.20 5.50
C GLU A 115 0.70 -2.01 5.62
N ILE A 116 0.86 -1.05 4.71
CA ILE A 116 -0.07 0.04 4.52
C ILE A 116 -0.68 -0.04 3.12
N VAL A 117 -2.02 -0.01 3.06
CA VAL A 117 -2.76 -0.29 1.83
C VAL A 117 -3.71 0.86 1.52
N THR A 118 -3.66 1.37 0.29
CA THR A 118 -4.62 2.38 -0.18
C THR A 118 -5.98 1.73 -0.40
N ILE A 119 -7.01 2.24 0.28
CA ILE A 119 -8.39 1.73 0.21
C ILE A 119 -9.37 2.66 -0.48
N TYR A 120 -9.00 3.92 -0.68
CA TYR A 120 -9.81 4.89 -1.38
C TYR A 120 -8.94 6.00 -1.98
N CYS A 121 -9.26 6.37 -3.23
CA CYS A 121 -8.69 7.52 -3.91
C CYS A 121 -9.80 8.50 -4.33
N ALA A 122 -9.61 9.77 -4.01
CA ALA A 122 -10.43 10.87 -4.49
C ALA A 122 -9.68 11.61 -5.59
N TYR A 123 -10.30 11.71 -6.73
CA TYR A 123 -9.77 12.43 -7.89
C TYR A 123 -10.57 13.71 -8.12
N PRO A 124 -9.91 14.82 -8.49
CA PRO A 124 -10.61 16.06 -8.81
C PRO A 124 -11.42 15.89 -10.10
N VAL A 125 -12.65 16.37 -10.11
CA VAL A 125 -13.55 16.33 -11.28
C VAL A 125 -13.37 17.57 -12.15
N SER A 126 -12.95 18.68 -11.54
CA SER A 126 -12.83 19.99 -12.19
C SER A 126 -11.52 20.20 -12.98
N THR A 127 -10.63 19.20 -13.02
CA THR A 127 -9.36 19.28 -13.79
C THR A 127 -9.29 18.20 -14.86
N SER A 128 -8.57 18.51 -15.94
CA SER A 128 -8.41 17.59 -17.08
C SER A 128 -7.32 16.53 -16.85
N TYR A 129 -6.52 16.65 -15.80
CA TYR A 129 -5.42 15.71 -15.48
C TYR A 129 -5.19 15.59 -13.97
N TYR A 130 -4.82 14.41 -13.54
CA TYR A 130 -4.48 14.08 -12.17
C TYR A 130 -3.59 12.83 -12.12
N ILE A 131 -2.94 12.59 -10.99
CA ILE A 131 -2.10 11.41 -10.78
C ILE A 131 -3.01 10.27 -10.30
N THR A 132 -3.02 9.16 -11.04
CA THR A 132 -3.77 7.95 -10.68
C THR A 132 -2.94 7.09 -9.73
N LEU A 133 -3.56 6.58 -8.67
CA LEU A 133 -2.94 5.66 -7.71
C LEU A 133 -3.59 4.27 -7.80
N SER A 134 -2.81 3.24 -7.48
CA SER A 134 -3.32 1.87 -7.36
C SER A 134 -3.98 1.68 -5.99
N GLU A 135 -5.24 1.25 -6.00
CA GLU A 135 -5.93 0.81 -4.78
C GLU A 135 -5.64 -0.67 -4.49
N TYR A 136 -5.76 -1.05 -3.23
CA TYR A 136 -5.61 -2.43 -2.72
C TYR A 136 -4.24 -3.06 -2.99
N THR A 137 -3.22 -2.23 -3.22
CA THR A 137 -1.84 -2.66 -3.36
C THR A 137 -1.03 -2.10 -2.18
N PRO A 138 -0.21 -2.94 -1.49
CA PRO A 138 0.71 -2.44 -0.48
C PRO A 138 1.66 -1.41 -1.05
N LEU A 139 1.94 -0.38 -0.27
CA LEU A 139 2.88 0.68 -0.64
C LEU A 139 4.28 0.33 -0.12
N PRO A 140 5.34 0.57 -0.90
CA PRO A 140 6.70 0.47 -0.39
C PRO A 140 6.91 1.42 0.79
N GLU A 141 7.39 0.88 1.92
CA GLU A 141 7.41 1.61 3.20
C GLU A 141 8.44 2.74 3.24
N TYR A 142 9.61 2.60 2.60
CA TYR A 142 10.69 3.58 2.74
C TYR A 142 10.68 4.70 1.68
N VAL A 143 9.91 4.57 0.60
CA VAL A 143 9.86 5.55 -0.50
C VAL A 143 8.51 6.25 -0.65
N THR A 144 7.54 5.96 0.20
CA THR A 144 6.23 6.62 0.18
C THR A 144 5.97 7.37 1.48
N SER A 145 5.26 8.49 1.41
CA SER A 145 4.96 9.27 2.61
C SER A 145 4.15 8.46 3.63
N SER A 146 3.16 7.67 3.20
CA SER A 146 2.38 6.81 4.09
C SER A 146 3.19 5.64 4.64
N GLY A 147 4.08 5.04 3.82
CA GLY A 147 4.96 3.96 4.25
C GLY A 147 5.96 4.40 5.32
N LYS A 148 6.53 5.60 5.20
CA LYS A 148 7.41 6.17 6.23
C LYS A 148 6.70 6.40 7.57
N LEU A 149 5.39 6.74 7.55
CA LEU A 149 4.58 6.81 8.76
C LEU A 149 4.40 5.42 9.40
N LEU A 150 4.20 4.37 8.59
CA LEU A 150 4.14 3.00 9.08
C LEU A 150 5.46 2.59 9.75
N LEU A 151 6.59 2.89 9.13
CA LEU A 151 7.91 2.65 9.71
C LEU A 151 8.07 3.36 11.05
N ALA A 152 7.78 4.66 11.11
CA ALA A 152 7.99 5.47 12.30
C ALA A 152 7.09 5.07 13.48
N HIS A 153 5.85 4.67 13.23
CA HIS A 153 4.84 4.48 14.28
C HIS A 153 4.51 3.02 14.59
N VAL A 154 4.80 2.08 13.70
CA VAL A 154 4.45 0.66 13.86
C VAL A 154 5.68 -0.24 13.80
N LEU A 155 6.40 -0.23 12.68
CA LEU A 155 7.44 -1.24 12.43
C LEU A 155 8.66 -1.04 13.32
N LEU A 156 9.20 0.17 13.44
CA LEU A 156 10.37 0.43 14.30
C LEU A 156 10.07 0.31 15.79
N PRO A 157 8.94 0.80 16.34
CA PRO A 157 8.59 0.53 17.72
C PRO A 157 8.44 -0.95 18.04
N ALA A 158 7.93 -1.76 17.10
CA ALA A 158 7.77 -3.19 17.26
C ALA A 158 9.10 -3.97 17.05
N ARG A 159 9.93 -3.52 16.11
CA ARG A 159 11.21 -4.15 15.74
C ARG A 159 12.25 -3.08 15.38
N PRO A 160 13.08 -2.64 16.35
CA PRO A 160 14.05 -1.55 16.13
C PRO A 160 15.12 -1.84 15.07
N ASP A 161 15.39 -3.10 14.75
CA ASP A 161 16.32 -3.56 13.72
C ASP A 161 15.68 -3.71 12.33
N TYR A 162 14.40 -3.35 12.17
CA TYR A 162 13.67 -3.51 10.91
C TYR A 162 14.39 -2.86 9.71
N LEU A 163 15.01 -1.70 9.91
CA LEU A 163 15.72 -1.01 8.84
C LEU A 163 16.94 -1.78 8.31
N ASP A 164 17.46 -2.75 9.05
CA ASP A 164 18.61 -3.57 8.63
C ASP A 164 18.21 -4.58 7.53
N ASP A 165 16.92 -4.90 7.43
CA ASP A 165 16.38 -5.83 6.45
C ASP A 165 15.85 -5.16 5.18
N ILE A 166 15.80 -3.81 5.15
CA ILE A 166 15.30 -3.06 3.98
C ILE A 166 16.29 -3.15 2.82
N GLU A 167 15.83 -3.66 1.69
CA GLU A 167 16.56 -3.60 0.41
C GLU A 167 16.26 -2.25 -0.26
N PHE A 168 17.22 -1.32 -0.23
CA PHE A 168 17.07 0.00 -0.87
C PHE A 168 17.18 -0.11 -2.39
N LYS A 169 16.03 -0.25 -3.07
CA LYS A 169 15.94 -0.26 -4.54
C LYS A 169 15.90 1.17 -5.08
N PRO A 170 16.70 1.50 -6.09
CA PRO A 170 16.69 2.82 -6.69
C PRO A 170 15.49 2.95 -7.65
N TYR A 171 14.41 3.57 -7.20
CA TYR A 171 13.24 3.88 -8.06
C TYR A 171 13.51 5.11 -8.93
N THR A 172 14.17 6.12 -8.35
CA THR A 172 14.54 7.37 -9.00
C THR A 172 15.96 7.78 -8.55
N PRO A 173 16.57 8.81 -9.15
CA PRO A 173 17.81 9.38 -8.64
C PRO A 173 17.70 9.98 -7.22
N TYR A 174 16.49 10.28 -6.75
CA TYR A 174 16.20 10.87 -5.45
C TYR A 174 15.81 9.85 -4.39
N THR A 175 15.67 8.57 -4.75
CA THR A 175 15.38 7.50 -3.79
C THR A 175 16.46 7.43 -2.71
N LEU A 176 16.04 7.28 -1.45
CA LEU A 176 16.93 7.08 -0.31
C LEU A 176 17.84 5.88 -0.54
N LYS A 177 19.12 6.02 -0.21
CA LYS A 177 20.16 5.06 -0.58
C LYS A 177 20.56 4.13 0.57
N ASN A 178 20.22 4.51 1.80
CA ASN A 178 20.70 3.79 2.97
C ASN A 178 19.82 4.07 4.21
N LYS A 179 20.07 3.26 5.24
CA LYS A 179 19.41 3.33 6.54
C LYS A 179 19.56 4.69 7.23
N GLN A 180 20.72 5.35 7.12
CA GLN A 180 20.96 6.63 7.80
C GLN A 180 20.07 7.73 7.23
N GLU A 181 19.96 7.84 5.91
CA GLU A 181 19.09 8.80 5.26
C GLU A 181 17.62 8.59 5.64
N LEU A 182 17.18 7.32 5.66
CA LEU A 182 15.83 6.98 6.07
C LEU A 182 15.59 7.32 7.54
N GLN A 183 16.49 6.90 8.45
CA GLN A 183 16.37 7.18 9.88
C GLN A 183 16.22 8.69 10.16
N GLN A 184 17.02 9.53 9.49
CA GLN A 184 16.93 10.98 9.63
C GLN A 184 15.54 11.50 9.25
N GLN A 185 14.94 10.99 8.15
CA GLN A 185 13.57 11.38 7.78
C GLN A 185 12.53 10.88 8.80
N LEU A 186 12.70 9.68 9.35
CA LEU A 186 11.78 9.12 10.35
C LEU A 186 11.81 9.91 11.66
N ASP A 187 12.98 10.37 12.08
CA ASP A 187 13.14 11.25 13.24
C ASP A 187 12.41 12.59 13.02
N GLU A 188 12.56 13.18 11.82
CA GLU A 188 11.80 14.38 11.45
C GLU A 188 10.29 14.16 11.44
N ILE A 189 9.81 13.02 10.90
CA ILE A 189 8.40 12.66 10.87
C ILE A 189 7.80 12.61 12.27
N THR A 190 8.53 12.02 13.22
CA THR A 190 8.10 11.92 14.62
C THR A 190 7.93 13.30 15.26
N ILE A 191 8.82 14.25 14.93
CA ILE A 191 8.76 15.61 15.46
C ILE A 191 7.65 16.43 14.76
N LYS A 192 7.56 16.38 13.43
CA LYS A 192 6.65 17.19 12.62
C LYS A 192 5.21 16.67 12.66
N GLY A 193 5.02 15.35 12.88
CA GLY A 193 3.73 14.67 12.86
C GLY A 193 3.11 14.57 11.47
N TYR A 194 3.94 14.53 10.43
CA TYR A 194 3.56 14.26 9.06
C TYR A 194 4.80 13.81 8.27
N SER A 195 4.57 13.12 7.17
CA SER A 195 5.60 12.64 6.26
C SER A 195 5.53 13.32 4.90
N LEU A 196 6.70 13.56 4.33
CA LEU A 196 6.90 14.02 2.96
C LEU A 196 7.63 12.96 2.14
N GLU A 197 7.31 12.91 0.87
CA GLU A 197 8.06 12.20 -0.16
C GLU A 197 8.19 13.13 -1.36
N LYS A 198 9.40 13.27 -1.89
CA LYS A 198 9.70 14.16 -3.01
C LYS A 198 10.48 13.39 -4.07
N GLU A 199 9.76 12.93 -5.08
CA GLU A 199 10.34 12.21 -6.22
C GLU A 199 11.13 10.94 -5.86
N GLU A 200 10.95 10.39 -4.66
CA GLU A 200 11.69 9.21 -4.20
C GLU A 200 11.17 7.93 -4.85
N PHE A 201 9.86 7.87 -5.13
CA PHE A 201 9.19 6.71 -5.75
C PHE A 201 8.96 6.91 -7.25
N ASN A 202 8.51 8.10 -7.66
CA ASN A 202 8.29 8.45 -9.05
C ASN A 202 8.81 9.87 -9.33
N LEU A 203 9.50 10.05 -10.46
CA LEU A 203 9.93 11.39 -10.91
C LEU A 203 8.71 12.31 -11.10
N ASP A 204 8.92 13.60 -10.86
CA ASP A 204 7.93 14.67 -10.97
C ASP A 204 6.72 14.52 -10.02
N VAL A 205 6.72 13.53 -9.12
CA VAL A 205 5.64 13.27 -8.16
C VAL A 205 6.15 13.44 -6.75
N GLY A 206 5.32 14.04 -5.90
CA GLY A 206 5.55 14.08 -4.47
C GLY A 206 4.29 13.78 -3.68
N SER A 207 4.44 13.37 -2.44
CA SER A 207 3.32 13.06 -1.57
C SER A 207 3.51 13.60 -0.15
N ILE A 208 2.38 13.91 0.49
CA ILE A 208 2.30 14.30 1.90
C ILE A 208 1.31 13.36 2.57
N ALA A 209 1.68 12.79 3.70
CA ALA A 209 0.80 11.95 4.50
C ALA A 209 0.76 12.41 5.96
N VAL A 210 -0.41 12.26 6.58
CA VAL A 210 -0.65 12.52 8.00
C VAL A 210 -1.22 11.26 8.63
N PRO A 211 -0.73 10.83 9.81
CA PRO A 211 -1.21 9.62 10.48
C PRO A 211 -2.64 9.79 11.01
N ILE A 212 -3.42 8.71 10.99
CA ILE A 212 -4.69 8.59 11.69
C ILE A 212 -4.46 7.66 12.87
N PHE A 213 -4.69 8.16 14.07
CA PHE A 213 -4.59 7.38 15.31
C PHE A 213 -5.98 7.08 15.86
N ASP A 214 -6.13 5.91 16.46
CA ASP A 214 -7.28 5.56 17.26
C ASP A 214 -7.22 6.20 18.67
N LEU A 215 -8.19 5.85 19.53
CA LEU A 215 -8.25 6.33 20.91
C LEU A 215 -7.10 5.82 21.79
N ASN A 216 -6.47 4.69 21.42
CA ASN A 216 -5.32 4.12 22.12
C ASN A 216 -3.99 4.74 21.65
N LYS A 217 -4.05 5.63 20.66
CA LYS A 217 -2.91 6.22 19.94
C LYS A 217 -2.16 5.23 19.04
N ASP A 218 -2.81 4.15 18.65
CA ASP A 218 -2.29 3.23 17.66
C ASP A 218 -2.52 3.79 16.25
N LEU A 219 -1.52 3.68 15.37
CA LEU A 219 -1.66 4.07 13.97
C LEU A 219 -2.59 3.09 13.26
N ILE A 220 -3.76 3.57 12.83
CA ILE A 220 -4.76 2.76 12.12
C ILE A 220 -4.79 3.02 10.62
N GLY A 221 -4.18 4.11 10.17
CA GLY A 221 -4.12 4.48 8.76
C GLY A 221 -3.48 5.84 8.55
N THR A 222 -3.57 6.33 7.32
CA THR A 222 -3.10 7.67 6.93
C THR A 222 -4.08 8.32 5.96
N VAL A 223 -4.14 9.65 6.00
CA VAL A 223 -4.68 10.45 4.89
C VAL A 223 -3.52 11.09 4.16
N SER A 224 -3.52 11.01 2.85
CA SER A 224 -2.42 11.55 2.05
C SER A 224 -2.90 12.28 0.81
N VAL A 225 -2.02 13.07 0.24
CA VAL A 225 -2.20 13.70 -1.07
C VAL A 225 -0.99 13.42 -1.94
N THR A 226 -1.25 13.29 -3.24
CA THR A 226 -0.23 13.16 -4.26
C THR A 226 -0.34 14.34 -5.21
N VAL A 227 0.78 15.00 -5.43
CA VAL A 227 0.88 16.23 -6.21
C VAL A 227 2.05 16.14 -7.19
N PHE A 228 2.07 16.99 -8.21
CA PHE A 228 3.30 17.21 -8.97
C PHE A 228 4.36 17.85 -8.07
N ALA A 229 5.59 17.34 -8.12
CA ALA A 229 6.69 17.79 -7.25
C ALA A 229 6.94 19.30 -7.34
N SER A 230 6.74 19.88 -8.53
CA SER A 230 6.85 21.34 -8.77
C SER A 230 5.80 22.18 -8.02
N ALA A 231 4.65 21.60 -7.67
CA ALA A 231 3.59 22.29 -6.93
C ALA A 231 3.78 22.21 -5.41
N MET A 232 4.55 21.20 -4.93
CA MET A 232 4.74 20.90 -3.51
C MET A 232 5.15 22.11 -2.67
N PRO A 233 6.20 22.89 -3.02
CA PRO A 233 6.65 23.99 -2.15
C PRO A 233 5.58 25.05 -1.88
N ARG A 234 4.69 25.27 -2.84
CA ARG A 234 3.60 26.24 -2.72
C ARG A 234 2.43 25.71 -1.88
N LEU A 235 2.17 24.43 -1.93
CA LEU A 235 0.97 23.82 -1.34
C LEU A 235 1.21 23.17 0.02
N GLU A 236 2.45 22.78 0.34
CA GLU A 236 2.80 21.96 1.51
C GLU A 236 2.13 22.43 2.81
N LYS A 237 2.33 23.71 3.16
CA LYS A 237 1.82 24.24 4.43
C LYS A 237 0.30 24.12 4.56
N ASN A 238 -0.43 24.44 3.50
CA ASN A 238 -1.89 24.38 3.50
C ASN A 238 -2.39 22.94 3.47
N LEU A 239 -1.74 22.07 2.68
CA LEU A 239 -2.07 20.66 2.61
C LEU A 239 -1.85 19.95 3.95
N VAL A 240 -0.71 20.20 4.61
CA VAL A 240 -0.44 19.66 5.95
C VAL A 240 -1.50 20.09 6.95
N HIS A 241 -1.90 21.37 6.92
CA HIS A 241 -2.94 21.90 7.81
C HIS A 241 -4.26 21.15 7.60
N ASP A 242 -4.74 21.07 6.36
CA ASP A 242 -6.02 20.46 6.04
C ASP A 242 -6.01 18.94 6.30
N LEU A 243 -4.91 18.26 5.94
CA LEU A 243 -4.73 16.84 6.23
C LEU A 243 -4.78 16.55 7.73
N LYS A 244 -4.13 17.37 8.57
CA LYS A 244 -4.20 17.22 10.04
C LYS A 244 -5.61 17.41 10.58
N GLN A 245 -6.40 18.31 10.01
CA GLN A 245 -7.81 18.48 10.39
C GLN A 245 -8.64 17.25 10.00
N ILE A 246 -8.48 16.76 8.77
CA ILE A 246 -9.17 15.55 8.30
C ILE A 246 -8.77 14.35 9.15
N SER A 247 -7.48 14.14 9.39
CA SER A 247 -6.97 13.04 10.22
C SER A 247 -7.62 13.04 11.62
N LYS A 248 -7.67 14.20 12.29
CA LYS A 248 -8.31 14.35 13.62
C LYS A 248 -9.81 14.00 13.57
N GLN A 249 -10.51 14.49 12.55
CA GLN A 249 -11.93 14.21 12.36
C GLN A 249 -12.19 12.73 12.10
N VAL A 250 -11.40 12.11 11.23
CA VAL A 250 -11.51 10.68 10.91
C VAL A 250 -11.18 9.82 12.13
N GLY A 251 -10.09 10.11 12.84
CA GLY A 251 -9.69 9.37 14.04
C GLY A 251 -10.79 9.39 15.12
N SER A 252 -11.43 10.53 15.33
CA SER A 252 -12.54 10.64 16.30
C SER A 252 -13.78 9.84 15.88
N LEU A 253 -14.08 9.71 14.59
CA LEU A 253 -15.22 8.94 14.08
C LEU A 253 -14.96 7.43 14.09
N ILE A 254 -13.73 7.01 13.81
CA ILE A 254 -13.34 5.59 13.79
C ILE A 254 -13.17 5.01 15.19
N GLY A 255 -12.68 5.82 16.13
CA GLY A 255 -12.45 5.43 17.52
C GLY A 255 -13.70 5.33 18.38
N MET A 256 -14.89 5.66 17.88
CA MET A 256 -16.13 5.46 18.63
C MET A 256 -16.46 3.97 18.72
N PRO A 257 -16.73 3.42 19.92
CA PRO A 257 -17.23 2.05 20.05
C PRO A 257 -18.54 1.92 19.25
N LYS A 258 -18.61 0.83 18.48
CA LYS A 258 -19.81 0.46 17.71
C LYS A 258 -20.92 0.00 18.63
#